data_036282adf6c39bd77e699dcd4847aca8
#
_entry.id   036282adf6c39bd77e699dcd4847aca8
#
_cell.length_a   1.000
_cell.length_b   1.000
_cell.length_c   1.000
_cell.angle_alpha   90.00
_cell.angle_beta   90.00
_cell.angle_gamma   90.00
#
_symmetry.space_group_name_H-M   'P 1'
#
loop_
_entity.id
_entity.type
_entity.pdbx_description
1 polymer ?
#
loop_
_entity_poly.entity_id
_entity_poly.type
_entity_poly.pdbx_seq_one_letter_code
_entity_poly.pdbx_strand_id
1 'polypeptide(L)'
;MLTYFRNLGLGLITVLNSMGVAWRHLFTPSVTLQYPTVKWTMPERSRMRLFNKMEDCIGCGQCARACPTNCITIQTEKRAKDEPEIFASDGTVIKLRTYVFDIDMTLCCYCALCTFPCPTHCLTMTGAYEYSAYDKDDHIYHFAKDKPLTAKTPKEQSPEKA
;
A
#
# COMPACT_ATOMS: atom_id res chain seq x y z
N MET A 1 -59.80 -13.37 -24.91
CA MET A 1 -59.72 -11.93 -25.12
C MET A 1 -59.45 -11.16 -23.81
N LEU A 2 -60.14 -11.47 -22.71
CA LEU A 2 -59.96 -10.75 -21.42
C LEU A 2 -58.52 -10.82 -20.86
N THR A 3 -57.86 -11.97 -21.00
CA THR A 3 -56.47 -12.19 -20.57
C THR A 3 -55.46 -11.35 -21.36
N TYR A 4 -55.74 -11.15 -22.64
CA TYR A 4 -54.87 -10.32 -23.51
C TYR A 4 -54.92 -8.85 -23.08
N PHE A 5 -56.11 -8.28 -22.89
CA PHE A 5 -56.25 -6.90 -22.44
C PHE A 5 -55.70 -6.68 -21.03
N ARG A 6 -55.82 -7.67 -20.13
CA ARG A 6 -55.21 -7.62 -18.79
C ARG A 6 -53.69 -7.59 -18.88
N ASN A 7 -53.09 -8.45 -19.70
CA ASN A 7 -51.62 -8.49 -19.87
C ASN A 7 -51.09 -7.22 -20.54
N LEU A 8 -51.82 -6.66 -21.49
CA LEU A 8 -51.48 -5.38 -22.11
C LEU A 8 -51.52 -4.24 -21.09
N GLY A 9 -52.55 -4.18 -20.24
CA GLY A 9 -52.65 -3.19 -19.15
C GLY A 9 -51.54 -3.32 -18.12
N LEU A 10 -51.21 -4.55 -17.71
CA LEU A 10 -50.09 -4.81 -16.79
C LEU A 10 -48.76 -4.40 -17.44
N GLY A 11 -48.54 -4.69 -18.70
CA GLY A 11 -47.35 -4.28 -19.43
C GLY A 11 -47.19 -2.75 -19.46
N LEU A 12 -48.29 -2.03 -19.74
CA LEU A 12 -48.24 -0.57 -19.73
C LEU A 12 -47.90 0.01 -18.34
N ILE A 13 -48.53 -0.52 -17.30
CA ILE A 13 -48.28 -0.09 -15.92
C ILE A 13 -46.81 -0.35 -15.51
N THR A 14 -46.27 -1.49 -15.86
CA THR A 14 -44.86 -1.81 -15.55
C THR A 14 -43.87 -0.88 -16.25
N VAL A 15 -44.15 -0.53 -17.50
CA VAL A 15 -43.33 0.44 -18.25
C VAL A 15 -43.41 1.84 -17.61
N LEU A 16 -44.62 2.29 -17.26
CA LEU A 16 -44.82 3.59 -16.60
C LEU A 16 -44.11 3.64 -15.24
N ASN A 17 -44.16 2.56 -14.44
CA ASN A 17 -43.44 2.47 -13.18
C ASN A 17 -41.91 2.56 -13.38
N SER A 18 -41.39 1.85 -14.39
CA SER A 18 -39.96 1.91 -14.72
C SER A 18 -39.53 3.31 -15.15
N MET A 19 -40.34 3.98 -15.95
CA MET A 19 -40.10 5.38 -16.31
C MET A 19 -40.13 6.32 -15.09
N GLY A 20 -41.05 6.10 -14.16
CA GLY A 20 -41.15 6.85 -12.91
C GLY A 20 -39.90 6.74 -12.04
N VAL A 21 -39.30 5.55 -11.97
CA VAL A 21 -38.02 5.33 -11.26
C VAL A 21 -36.90 6.12 -11.93
N ALA A 22 -36.77 6.02 -13.25
CA ALA A 22 -35.76 6.75 -14.01
C ALA A 22 -35.92 8.27 -13.84
N TRP A 23 -37.17 8.76 -13.91
CA TRP A 23 -37.51 10.17 -13.69
C TRP A 23 -37.12 10.66 -12.30
N ARG A 24 -37.36 9.86 -11.26
CA ARG A 24 -36.95 10.19 -9.89
C ARG A 24 -35.44 10.29 -9.76
N HIS A 25 -34.68 9.40 -10.40
CA HIS A 25 -33.23 9.42 -10.36
C HIS A 25 -32.62 10.61 -11.10
N LEU A 26 -33.32 11.19 -12.09
CA LEU A 26 -32.85 12.38 -12.80
C LEU A 26 -32.64 13.58 -11.84
N PHE A 27 -33.47 13.68 -10.78
CA PHE A 27 -33.40 14.78 -9.80
C PHE A 27 -32.66 14.40 -8.51
N THR A 28 -32.16 13.18 -8.41
CA THR A 28 -31.40 12.74 -7.24
C THR A 28 -29.95 13.22 -7.38
N PRO A 29 -29.38 13.89 -6.35
CA PRO A 29 -27.97 14.31 -6.40
C PRO A 29 -27.05 13.09 -6.51
N SER A 30 -25.94 13.24 -7.24
CA SER A 30 -24.95 12.17 -7.39
C SER A 30 -24.26 11.88 -6.06
N VAL A 31 -24.07 10.59 -5.72
CA VAL A 31 -23.33 10.14 -4.54
C VAL A 31 -21.85 9.84 -4.83
N THR A 32 -21.42 10.09 -6.07
CA THR A 32 -20.06 9.84 -6.51
C THR A 32 -19.10 10.91 -6.04
N LEU A 33 -17.90 10.51 -5.63
CA LEU A 33 -16.82 11.43 -5.32
C LEU A 33 -16.14 11.88 -6.62
N GLN A 34 -15.95 13.18 -6.78
CA GLN A 34 -15.34 13.78 -7.97
C GLN A 34 -13.82 13.77 -7.83
N TYR A 35 -13.22 12.59 -7.93
CA TYR A 35 -11.77 12.45 -7.96
C TYR A 35 -11.22 13.03 -9.29
N PRO A 36 -10.10 13.77 -9.34
CA PRO A 36 -9.15 14.02 -8.23
C PRO A 36 -9.48 15.26 -7.36
N THR A 37 -10.53 16.03 -7.68
CA THR A 37 -10.87 17.27 -6.98
C THR A 37 -11.25 17.01 -5.54
N VAL A 38 -12.03 15.97 -5.30
CA VAL A 38 -12.39 15.51 -3.95
C VAL A 38 -11.76 14.13 -3.73
N LYS A 39 -10.80 14.07 -2.81
CA LYS A 39 -10.09 12.83 -2.46
C LYS A 39 -10.82 12.12 -1.33
N TRP A 40 -10.76 10.80 -1.36
CA TRP A 40 -11.31 9.99 -0.30
C TRP A 40 -10.42 10.04 0.95
N THR A 41 -11.02 10.34 2.09
CA THR A 41 -10.35 10.21 3.40
C THR A 41 -10.33 8.73 3.79
N MET A 42 -9.11 8.15 3.83
CA MET A 42 -8.96 6.75 4.18
C MET A 42 -9.24 6.53 5.68
N PRO A 43 -9.92 5.42 6.04
CA PRO A 43 -10.07 5.02 7.44
C PRO A 43 -8.70 4.79 8.10
N GLU A 44 -8.61 4.97 9.42
CA GLU A 44 -7.35 4.80 10.19
C GLU A 44 -6.72 3.41 10.04
N ARG A 45 -7.55 2.38 9.83
CA ARG A 45 -7.11 0.99 9.66
C ARG A 45 -6.90 0.58 8.20
N SER A 46 -6.76 1.53 7.27
CA SER A 46 -6.53 1.22 5.86
C SER A 46 -5.14 0.60 5.65
N ARG A 47 -5.09 -0.38 4.74
CA ARG A 47 -3.86 -1.09 4.39
C ARG A 47 -3.46 -0.73 2.97
N MET A 48 -3.01 0.51 2.74
CA MET A 48 -2.68 0.97 1.40
C MET A 48 -1.21 0.76 1.06
N ARG A 49 -0.31 1.53 1.62
CA ARG A 49 1.11 1.40 1.34
C ARG A 49 1.88 1.02 2.59
N LEU A 50 2.74 0.01 2.47
CA LEU A 50 3.68 -0.37 3.52
C LEU A 50 4.79 0.67 3.62
N PHE A 51 5.11 1.09 4.83
CA PHE A 51 6.17 2.04 5.12
C PHE A 51 7.07 1.51 6.24
N ASN A 52 8.38 1.69 6.09
CA ASN A 52 9.36 1.31 7.09
C ASN A 52 10.11 2.53 7.62
N LYS A 53 10.07 2.73 8.94
CA LYS A 53 10.88 3.72 9.63
C LYS A 53 12.26 3.11 9.93
N MET A 54 13.21 3.37 9.04
CA MET A 54 14.55 2.76 9.12
C MET A 54 15.31 3.09 10.38
N GLU A 55 15.05 4.23 11.00
CA GLU A 55 15.70 4.67 12.25
C GLU A 55 15.45 3.69 13.41
N ASP A 56 14.30 3.02 13.41
CA ASP A 56 13.90 2.07 14.45
C ASP A 56 14.11 0.60 14.02
N CYS A 57 14.58 0.37 12.79
CA CYS A 57 14.76 -0.98 12.28
C CYS A 57 16.03 -1.64 12.83
N ILE A 58 15.87 -2.76 13.55
CA ILE A 58 16.99 -3.54 14.11
C ILE A 58 17.55 -4.60 13.13
N GLY A 59 17.00 -4.70 11.91
CA GLY A 59 17.49 -5.62 10.89
C GLY A 59 17.26 -7.10 11.17
N CYS A 60 16.27 -7.47 12.00
CA CYS A 60 16.05 -8.86 12.44
C CYS A 60 15.50 -9.80 11.33
N GLY A 61 15.00 -9.28 10.21
CA GLY A 61 14.49 -10.05 9.08
C GLY A 61 13.19 -10.81 9.33
N GLN A 62 12.50 -10.59 10.45
CA GLN A 62 11.26 -11.31 10.76
C GLN A 62 10.13 -10.93 9.79
N CYS A 63 10.08 -9.67 9.36
CA CYS A 63 9.10 -9.20 8.39
C CYS A 63 9.25 -9.87 7.02
N ALA A 64 10.49 -10.10 6.55
CA ALA A 64 10.75 -10.82 5.31
C ALA A 64 10.30 -12.28 5.39
N ARG A 65 10.56 -12.96 6.54
CA ARG A 65 10.12 -14.34 6.78
C ARG A 65 8.60 -14.49 6.90
N ALA A 66 7.92 -13.49 7.42
CA ALA A 66 6.47 -13.47 7.56
C ALA A 66 5.73 -13.13 6.25
N CYS A 67 6.44 -12.65 5.24
CA CYS A 67 5.86 -12.25 3.98
C CYS A 67 5.52 -13.46 3.11
N PRO A 68 4.24 -13.70 2.75
CA PRO A 68 3.86 -14.85 1.93
C PRO A 68 4.33 -14.73 0.47
N THR A 69 4.57 -13.50 -0.01
CA THR A 69 4.96 -13.22 -1.40
C THR A 69 6.44 -12.90 -1.55
N ASN A 70 7.22 -12.94 -0.46
CA ASN A 70 8.65 -12.60 -0.44
C ASN A 70 8.97 -11.22 -1.06
N CYS A 71 8.09 -10.23 -0.86
CA CYS A 71 8.27 -8.89 -1.43
C CYS A 71 9.30 -8.03 -0.66
N ILE A 72 9.85 -8.50 0.47
CA ILE A 72 10.79 -7.74 1.30
C ILE A 72 12.17 -8.37 1.23
N THR A 73 13.14 -7.59 0.76
CA THR A 73 14.56 -7.98 0.71
C THR A 73 15.34 -7.20 1.75
N ILE A 74 16.04 -7.93 2.62
CA ILE A 74 16.83 -7.31 3.70
C ILE A 74 18.24 -7.90 3.67
N GLN A 75 19.24 -7.00 3.71
CA GLN A 75 20.63 -7.39 3.91
C GLN A 75 21.20 -6.59 5.08
N THR A 76 21.82 -7.30 6.02
CA THR A 76 22.33 -6.74 7.26
C THR A 76 23.74 -7.22 7.52
N GLU A 77 24.55 -6.34 8.11
CA GLU A 77 25.88 -6.66 8.63
C GLU A 77 25.98 -6.35 10.13
N LYS A 78 26.87 -7.05 10.81
CA LYS A 78 27.15 -6.75 12.20
C LYS A 78 27.94 -5.44 12.29
N ARG A 79 27.53 -4.55 13.19
CA ARG A 79 28.29 -3.34 13.47
C ARG A 79 29.66 -3.68 14.07
N ALA A 80 30.65 -2.86 13.74
CA ALA A 80 31.98 -2.94 14.37
C ALA A 80 31.85 -2.55 15.83
N LYS A 81 32.73 -3.13 16.68
CA LYS A 81 32.73 -2.87 18.13
C LYS A 81 33.12 -1.43 18.49
N ASP A 82 33.77 -0.73 17.56
CA ASP A 82 34.25 0.64 17.74
C ASP A 82 33.21 1.70 17.35
N GLU A 83 32.06 1.30 16.83
CA GLU A 83 30.98 2.23 16.46
C GLU A 83 30.12 2.59 17.70
N PRO A 84 29.60 3.84 17.77
CA PRO A 84 28.71 4.25 18.84
C PRO A 84 27.41 3.41 18.82
N GLU A 85 26.91 3.06 20.00
CA GLU A 85 25.63 2.37 20.14
C GLU A 85 24.49 3.26 19.68
N ILE A 86 23.63 2.72 18.82
CA ILE A 86 22.42 3.39 18.37
C ILE A 86 21.21 2.68 18.98
N PHE A 87 20.27 3.47 19.44
CA PHE A 87 19.05 2.99 20.06
C PHE A 87 17.85 3.33 19.15
N ALA A 88 16.92 2.39 19.03
CA ALA A 88 15.62 2.64 18.44
C ALA A 88 14.76 3.53 19.36
N SER A 89 13.66 4.08 18.85
CA SER A 89 12.76 4.96 19.63
C SER A 89 12.18 4.30 20.89
N ASP A 90 12.13 2.98 20.94
CA ASP A 90 11.69 2.17 22.08
C ASP A 90 12.82 1.75 23.03
N GLY A 91 14.03 2.25 22.82
CA GLY A 91 15.21 1.96 23.65
C GLY A 91 15.94 0.66 23.32
N THR A 92 15.53 -0.05 22.28
CA THR A 92 16.20 -1.29 21.83
C THR A 92 17.54 -0.96 21.15
N VAL A 93 18.63 -1.65 21.54
CA VAL A 93 19.96 -1.47 20.94
C VAL A 93 19.98 -2.03 19.51
N ILE A 94 20.40 -1.22 18.55
CA ILE A 94 20.56 -1.63 17.15
C ILE A 94 21.95 -2.19 16.93
N LYS A 95 22.07 -3.53 16.92
CA LYS A 95 23.35 -4.25 16.76
C LYS A 95 23.72 -4.54 15.31
N LEU A 96 22.73 -4.51 14.43
CA LEU A 96 22.90 -4.78 13.01
C LEU A 96 22.78 -3.50 12.20
N ARG A 97 23.63 -3.36 11.19
CA ARG A 97 23.52 -2.31 10.19
C ARG A 97 22.77 -2.86 9.00
N THR A 98 21.62 -2.27 8.66
CA THR A 98 20.83 -2.65 7.50
C THR A 98 21.22 -1.74 6.34
N TYR A 99 21.85 -2.28 5.32
CA TYR A 99 22.28 -1.54 4.13
C TYR A 99 21.37 -1.77 2.92
N VAL A 100 20.59 -2.84 2.90
CA VAL A 100 19.52 -3.06 1.93
C VAL A 100 18.23 -3.34 2.69
N PHE A 101 17.22 -2.56 2.42
CA PHE A 101 15.85 -2.81 2.86
C PHE A 101 14.93 -2.36 1.74
N ASP A 102 14.56 -3.30 0.90
CA ASP A 102 13.77 -3.05 -0.29
C ASP A 102 12.42 -3.73 -0.17
N ILE A 103 11.38 -3.01 -0.54
CA ILE A 103 10.01 -3.53 -0.60
C ILE A 103 9.52 -3.41 -2.04
N ASP A 104 9.27 -4.55 -2.67
CA ASP A 104 8.64 -4.61 -3.98
C ASP A 104 7.10 -4.56 -3.81
N MET A 105 6.54 -3.38 -4.06
CA MET A 105 5.09 -3.16 -3.94
C MET A 105 4.28 -3.86 -5.04
N THR A 106 4.93 -4.28 -6.14
CA THR A 106 4.25 -5.04 -7.21
C THR A 106 3.91 -6.47 -6.78
N LEU A 107 4.70 -7.03 -5.84
CA LEU A 107 4.48 -8.36 -5.28
C LEU A 107 3.68 -8.31 -3.97
N CYS A 108 3.55 -7.15 -3.35
CA CYS A 108 2.91 -6.99 -2.06
C CYS A 108 1.39 -7.24 -2.17
N CYS A 109 0.86 -8.14 -1.34
CA CYS A 109 -0.59 -8.40 -1.24
C CYS A 109 -1.31 -7.58 -0.17
N TYR A 110 -0.66 -6.59 0.42
CA TYR A 110 -1.21 -5.66 1.43
C TYR A 110 -1.86 -6.33 2.65
N CYS A 111 -1.42 -7.53 3.00
CA CYS A 111 -1.99 -8.34 4.08
C CYS A 111 -1.64 -7.85 5.49
N ALA A 112 -0.61 -6.99 5.63
CA ALA A 112 -0.06 -6.49 6.89
C ALA A 112 0.56 -7.56 7.82
N LEU A 113 0.74 -8.80 7.39
CA LEU A 113 1.34 -9.86 8.22
C LEU A 113 2.77 -9.53 8.66
N CYS A 114 3.52 -8.78 7.87
CA CYS A 114 4.89 -8.35 8.19
C CYS A 114 4.98 -7.34 9.34
N THR A 115 3.89 -6.65 9.68
CA THR A 115 3.89 -5.65 10.75
C THR A 115 3.81 -6.29 12.14
N PHE A 116 3.18 -7.48 12.26
CA PHE A 116 2.98 -8.16 13.54
C PHE A 116 4.26 -8.67 14.21
N PRO A 117 5.19 -9.34 13.49
CA PRO A 117 6.41 -9.86 14.11
C PRO A 117 7.48 -8.79 14.33
N CYS A 118 7.23 -7.53 13.98
CA CYS A 118 8.20 -6.46 14.14
C CYS A 118 8.29 -6.02 15.62
N PRO A 119 9.43 -6.25 16.31
CA PRO A 119 9.53 -5.95 17.74
C PRO A 119 9.55 -4.44 18.04
N THR A 120 10.08 -3.64 17.10
CA THR A 120 10.19 -2.18 17.24
C THR A 120 9.05 -1.43 16.56
N HIS A 121 8.07 -2.15 15.99
CA HIS A 121 6.95 -1.58 15.24
C HIS A 121 7.35 -0.54 14.17
N CYS A 122 8.57 -0.68 13.61
CA CYS A 122 9.08 0.22 12.59
C CYS A 122 8.34 0.08 11.24
N LEU A 123 7.69 -1.07 11.02
CA LEU A 123 6.97 -1.36 9.80
C LEU A 123 5.47 -1.14 9.99
N THR A 124 4.90 -0.20 9.23
CA THR A 124 3.50 0.21 9.38
C THR A 124 2.78 0.29 8.03
N MET A 125 1.47 0.07 8.05
CA MET A 125 0.62 0.33 6.89
C MET A 125 0.12 1.77 6.95
N THR A 126 0.22 2.48 5.85
CA THR A 126 -0.22 3.87 5.74
C THR A 126 -1.50 3.99 4.92
N GLY A 127 -2.18 5.13 5.03
CA GLY A 127 -3.32 5.47 4.20
C GLY A 127 -2.95 6.06 2.82
N ALA A 128 -1.65 6.11 2.47
CA ALA A 128 -1.20 6.63 1.19
C ALA A 128 -1.57 5.65 0.06
N TYR A 129 -2.44 6.06 -0.84
CA TYR A 129 -2.92 5.25 -1.97
C TYR A 129 -2.52 5.81 -3.34
N GLU A 130 -2.03 7.05 -3.39
CA GLU A 130 -1.60 7.71 -4.62
C GLU A 130 -0.09 7.46 -4.84
N TYR A 131 0.25 6.32 -5.44
CA TYR A 131 1.63 5.97 -5.76
C TYR A 131 1.73 5.13 -7.04
N SER A 132 0.83 5.41 -7.99
CA SER A 132 0.90 4.81 -9.32
C SER A 132 2.14 5.30 -10.07
N ALA A 133 2.80 4.39 -10.77
CA ALA A 133 3.97 4.67 -11.60
C ALA A 133 3.83 4.00 -12.96
N TYR A 134 4.60 4.43 -13.96
CA TYR A 134 4.59 3.84 -15.28
C TYR A 134 5.46 2.58 -15.35
N ASP A 135 6.59 2.60 -14.66
CA ASP A 135 7.54 1.50 -14.67
C ASP A 135 7.43 0.65 -13.41
N LYS A 136 7.67 -0.64 -13.56
CA LYS A 136 7.65 -1.60 -12.45
C LYS A 136 8.72 -1.28 -11.40
N ASP A 137 9.88 -0.82 -11.84
CA ASP A 137 11.03 -0.56 -10.98
C ASP A 137 10.77 0.61 -10.02
N ASP A 138 9.89 1.54 -10.37
CA ASP A 138 9.46 2.64 -9.52
C ASP A 138 8.62 2.17 -8.31
N HIS A 139 8.11 0.94 -8.37
CA HIS A 139 7.39 0.32 -7.27
C HIS A 139 8.29 -0.44 -6.29
N ILE A 140 9.60 -0.47 -6.54
CA ILE A 140 10.57 -1.01 -5.59
C ILE A 140 11.05 0.13 -4.69
N TYR A 141 10.59 0.14 -3.45
CA TYR A 141 10.94 1.17 -2.49
C TYR A 141 12.18 0.79 -1.70
N HIS A 142 13.24 1.60 -1.84
CA HIS A 142 14.51 1.46 -1.13
C HIS A 142 14.49 2.31 0.13
N PHE A 143 14.41 1.70 1.30
CA PHE A 143 14.35 2.40 2.58
C PHE A 143 15.72 2.58 3.21
N ALA A 144 16.68 1.69 2.95
CA ALA A 144 18.03 1.81 3.48
C ALA A 144 18.78 2.94 2.79
N LYS A 145 19.38 3.85 3.58
CA LYS A 145 20.17 4.99 3.09
C LYS A 145 21.64 4.65 2.88
N ASP A 146 22.11 3.61 3.58
CA ASP A 146 23.52 3.22 3.58
C ASP A 146 23.78 2.17 2.50
N LYS A 147 24.66 2.49 1.54
CA LYS A 147 25.14 1.52 0.55
C LYS A 147 26.29 0.70 1.15
N PRO A 148 26.35 -0.62 0.93
CA PRO A 148 27.49 -1.43 1.36
C PRO A 148 28.75 -1.01 0.62
N LEU A 149 29.88 -0.99 1.32
CA LEU A 149 31.19 -0.63 0.77
C LEU A 149 31.70 -1.61 -0.30
N THR A 150 31.05 -2.76 -0.50
CA THR A 150 31.53 -3.86 -1.33
C THR A 150 30.54 -4.50 -2.30
N ALA A 151 29.30 -4.00 -2.43
CA ALA A 151 28.34 -4.57 -3.36
C ALA A 151 28.39 -3.86 -4.73
N LYS A 152 28.76 -4.61 -5.78
CA LYS A 152 28.58 -4.19 -7.17
C LYS A 152 27.09 -3.95 -7.42
N THR A 153 26.72 -2.69 -7.58
CA THR A 153 25.36 -2.24 -7.89
C THR A 153 24.86 -2.78 -9.21
N PRO A 154 23.64 -3.33 -9.29
CA PRO A 154 22.89 -3.27 -10.53
C PRO A 154 22.57 -1.80 -10.81
N LYS A 155 22.78 -1.39 -12.02
CA LYS A 155 22.73 -0.06 -12.59
C LYS A 155 21.75 0.91 -11.88
N GLU A 156 22.34 1.96 -11.33
CA GLU A 156 21.70 3.20 -10.92
C GLU A 156 20.95 3.81 -12.12
N GLN A 157 19.65 3.73 -12.12
CA GLN A 157 18.80 4.56 -12.97
C GLN A 157 18.37 5.75 -12.14
N SER A 158 19.00 6.87 -12.48
CA SER A 158 18.69 8.20 -11.97
C SER A 158 17.23 8.58 -12.26
N PRO A 159 16.51 9.21 -11.31
CA PRO A 159 15.30 9.95 -11.64
C PRO A 159 15.72 11.29 -12.24
N GLU A 160 15.71 11.39 -13.56
CA GLU A 160 15.75 12.70 -14.18
C GLU A 160 14.47 12.98 -14.95
N LYS A 161 13.80 14.05 -14.49
CA LYS A 161 12.88 14.96 -15.18
C LYS A 161 11.41 14.58 -15.36
N ALA A 162 10.50 15.24 -14.73
CA ALA A 162 9.90 16.54 -15.03
C ALA A 162 8.88 16.93 -13.95
#